data_3d827d80110006d124ddb28fbc646d52
#
_entry.id   3d827d80110006d124ddb28fbc646d52
#
_cell.length_a   1.000
_cell.length_b   1.000
_cell.length_c   1.000
_cell.angle_alpha   90.00
_cell.angle_beta   90.00
_cell.angle_gamma   90.00
#
_symmetry.space_group_name_H-M   'P 1'
#
loop_
_entity.id
_entity.type
_entity.pdbx_description
1 polymer ?
#
loop_
_entity_poly.entity_id
_entity_poly.type
_entity_poly.pdbx_seq_one_letter_code
_entity_poly.pdbx_strand_id
1 'polypeptide(L)'
;MSIIAYHNSRILSCRRPQGALRCLEEAAVSILLRGPKAEKARVLLRLWHSGREEMISGSRYVSTEGVTFTFSFSAPEKPQLMWYYFIIDTDEGRLYYRARSGEGKLQRAPPEDYQITCYDGSFETPEWFRSSIVYQIFPDRFRKGSPDRDGNTSAERSKYHTDMGRTVSFHDNWDEQPKYKAEQDEEYYTPNDYFGGDLRGITEALPYLASLHVGTIYLNPIFEAVSNHRYNTSDYLSIDPILGTDYDFWCLTEEAKKYGIRIMLDGVFSHTGDDSLYFNKYGRYKALGAYQSKASPYYEWYDFRSFPDDYRCWWNFTTLPEVNELTPSYVEFIKTVLRKWTSLGAGAWRLDVADELPDDFIKIIRKELKAISPDILLLGEVWEDASNKTWEKGLREYVYGHELDSVMNYPFGDAVCDFLTYRCDAFMLQDMLASQQERYPEPFYRACMNLFDSHDAIRVLSVLSGAPQKGTLTRVEH
;
A
#
# COMPACT_ATOMS: atom_id res chain seq x y z
N MET A 1 42.74 -15.37 -10.74
CA MET A 1 42.46 -14.02 -10.20
C MET A 1 43.42 -13.77 -9.07
N SER A 2 44.04 -12.61 -9.02
CA SER A 2 45.05 -12.26 -7.99
C SER A 2 44.42 -11.83 -6.65
N ILE A 3 43.14 -11.47 -6.63
CA ILE A 3 42.37 -11.08 -5.45
C ILE A 3 41.00 -11.74 -5.49
N ILE A 4 40.55 -12.22 -4.32
CA ILE A 4 39.18 -12.64 -4.02
C ILE A 4 38.67 -11.68 -2.96
N ALA A 5 37.49 -11.09 -3.15
CA ALA A 5 36.85 -10.20 -2.21
C ALA A 5 35.54 -10.82 -1.70
N TYR A 6 35.22 -10.57 -0.44
CA TYR A 6 34.00 -11.05 0.18
C TYR A 6 33.35 -9.98 1.07
N HIS A 7 32.12 -9.65 0.77
CA HIS A 7 31.20 -8.89 1.62
C HIS A 7 29.80 -9.40 1.36
N ASN A 8 29.01 -9.49 2.43
CA ASN A 8 27.59 -9.84 2.37
C ASN A 8 26.82 -8.93 3.35
N SER A 9 26.00 -8.05 2.83
CA SER A 9 25.27 -7.05 3.63
C SER A 9 24.33 -7.65 4.68
N ARG A 10 23.99 -8.94 4.55
CA ARG A 10 23.11 -9.69 5.46
C ARG A 10 23.86 -10.43 6.57
N ILE A 11 25.18 -10.32 6.62
CA ILE A 11 26.00 -10.99 7.63
C ILE A 11 26.54 -9.96 8.62
N LEU A 12 26.34 -10.22 9.92
CA LEU A 12 26.70 -9.30 10.99
C LEU A 12 28.20 -8.96 11.04
N SER A 13 29.09 -9.89 10.60
CA SER A 13 30.53 -9.61 10.48
C SER A 13 30.88 -8.67 9.33
N CYS A 14 29.99 -8.53 8.35
CA CYS A 14 30.16 -7.66 7.19
C CYS A 14 29.43 -6.32 7.31
N ARG A 15 28.30 -6.28 8.06
CA ARG A 15 27.51 -5.05 8.24
C ARG A 15 26.86 -5.01 9.64
N ARG A 16 27.05 -3.91 10.34
CA ARG A 16 26.47 -3.65 11.68
C ARG A 16 25.96 -2.22 11.78
N PRO A 17 24.71 -1.98 12.20
CA PRO A 17 23.66 -2.99 12.31
C PRO A 17 23.23 -3.52 10.93
N GLN A 18 22.48 -4.62 10.92
CA GLN A 18 21.83 -5.14 9.72
C GLN A 18 20.52 -4.41 9.47
N GLY A 19 20.08 -4.41 8.20
CA GLY A 19 18.80 -3.82 7.84
C GLY A 19 18.83 -2.29 7.68
N ALA A 20 17.69 -1.66 7.80
CA ALA A 20 17.55 -0.19 7.77
C ALA A 20 18.18 0.44 9.01
N LEU A 21 18.66 1.67 8.90
CA LEU A 21 19.28 2.43 9.99
C LEU A 21 18.34 3.51 10.50
N ARG A 22 18.35 3.73 11.80
CA ARG A 22 17.74 4.95 12.36
C ARG A 22 18.58 6.17 12.01
N CYS A 23 17.95 7.34 11.88
CA CYS A 23 18.69 8.58 11.74
C CYS A 23 19.72 8.71 12.86
N LEU A 24 20.95 9.19 12.50
CA LEU A 24 22.10 9.37 13.39
C LEU A 24 22.69 8.07 13.95
N GLU A 25 22.21 6.90 13.55
CA GLU A 25 22.75 5.62 14.02
C GLU A 25 24.13 5.35 13.43
N GLU A 26 25.07 4.91 14.29
CA GLU A 26 26.40 4.49 13.88
C GLU A 26 26.36 3.13 13.18
N ALA A 27 27.03 3.05 12.04
CA ALA A 27 27.12 1.83 11.25
C ALA A 27 28.55 1.51 10.82
N ALA A 28 28.81 0.23 10.61
CA ALA A 28 30.06 -0.23 10.05
C ALA A 28 29.83 -1.30 8.98
N VAL A 29 30.60 -1.21 7.91
CA VAL A 29 30.67 -2.23 6.85
C VAL A 29 32.09 -2.72 6.68
N SER A 30 32.25 -4.03 6.41
CA SER A 30 33.56 -4.66 6.29
C SER A 30 33.66 -5.51 5.02
N ILE A 31 34.82 -5.52 4.38
CA ILE A 31 35.13 -6.38 3.26
C ILE A 31 36.42 -7.16 3.53
N LEU A 32 36.41 -8.46 3.25
CA LEU A 32 37.56 -9.34 3.36
C LEU A 32 38.21 -9.53 1.98
N LEU A 33 39.51 -9.28 1.87
CA LEU A 33 40.29 -9.59 0.70
C LEU A 33 41.23 -10.78 0.96
N ARG A 34 41.29 -11.71 0.01
CA ARG A 34 42.18 -12.88 0.01
C ARG A 34 43.05 -12.89 -1.24
N GLY A 35 44.19 -13.53 -1.16
CA GLY A 35 45.13 -13.73 -2.27
C GLY A 35 46.43 -12.90 -2.16
N PRO A 36 47.41 -13.17 -3.02
CA PRO A 36 48.78 -12.62 -2.90
C PRO A 36 48.87 -11.09 -2.95
N LYS A 37 47.84 -10.44 -3.55
CA LYS A 37 47.81 -8.98 -3.70
C LYS A 37 46.92 -8.27 -2.67
N ALA A 38 46.24 -9.04 -1.79
CA ALA A 38 45.33 -8.48 -0.79
C ALA A 38 46.02 -7.51 0.17
N GLU A 39 47.26 -7.82 0.57
CA GLU A 39 48.02 -6.98 1.50
C GLU A 39 48.42 -5.62 0.91
N LYS A 40 48.58 -5.52 -0.40
CA LYS A 40 48.98 -4.27 -1.10
C LYS A 40 47.80 -3.47 -1.63
N ALA A 41 46.61 -4.06 -1.60
CA ALA A 41 45.39 -3.40 -2.07
C ALA A 41 45.02 -2.21 -1.17
N ARG A 42 44.57 -1.14 -1.79
CA ARG A 42 43.91 -0.03 -1.11
C ARG A 42 42.41 -0.18 -1.31
N VAL A 43 41.63 -0.10 -0.21
CA VAL A 43 40.16 -0.17 -0.28
C VAL A 43 39.56 1.13 0.23
N LEU A 44 38.57 1.65 -0.49
CA LEU A 44 37.75 2.77 -0.09
C LEU A 44 36.28 2.33 -0.11
N LEU A 45 35.51 2.81 0.84
CA LEU A 45 34.07 2.75 0.78
C LEU A 45 33.57 4.02 0.08
N ARG A 46 32.85 3.85 -1.01
CA ARG A 46 32.05 4.93 -1.59
C ARG A 46 30.68 4.89 -0.96
N LEU A 47 30.30 5.98 -0.32
CA LEU A 47 28.97 6.20 0.27
C LEU A 47 28.31 7.39 -0.42
N TRP A 48 27.06 7.20 -0.86
CA TRP A 48 26.25 8.26 -1.44
C TRP A 48 24.99 8.47 -0.60
N HIS A 49 24.74 9.72 -0.20
CA HIS A 49 23.53 10.17 0.50
C HIS A 49 23.40 11.69 0.38
N SER A 50 22.22 12.22 0.58
CA SER A 50 21.96 13.68 0.57
C SER A 50 22.48 14.40 -0.69
N GLY A 51 22.47 13.70 -1.85
CA GLY A 51 23.04 14.24 -3.09
C GLY A 51 24.55 14.39 -3.10
N ARG A 52 25.27 13.77 -2.16
CA ARG A 52 26.74 13.86 -2.02
C ARG A 52 27.36 12.47 -2.09
N GLU A 53 28.58 12.47 -2.60
CA GLU A 53 29.44 11.31 -2.64
C GLU A 53 30.57 11.47 -1.63
N GLU A 54 30.75 10.47 -0.77
CA GLU A 54 31.83 10.43 0.22
C GLU A 54 32.72 9.23 -0.03
N MET A 55 34.05 9.44 0.07
CA MET A 55 35.07 8.39 0.00
C MET A 55 35.65 8.17 1.38
N ILE A 56 35.25 7.08 2.02
CA ILE A 56 35.66 6.77 3.39
C ILE A 56 36.85 5.80 3.37
N SER A 57 37.91 6.14 4.13
CA SER A 57 39.02 5.24 4.38
C SER A 57 38.75 4.40 5.62
N GLY A 58 38.97 3.08 5.52
CA GLY A 58 38.70 2.14 6.61
C GLY A 58 39.95 1.77 7.42
N SER A 59 39.73 1.17 8.58
CA SER A 59 40.73 0.46 9.34
C SER A 59 41.08 -0.87 8.64
N ARG A 60 42.32 -1.31 8.78
CA ARG A 60 42.84 -2.53 8.14
C ARG A 60 43.32 -3.52 9.21
N TYR A 61 42.87 -4.76 9.09
CA TYR A 61 43.30 -5.87 9.94
C TYR A 61 43.77 -7.06 9.12
N VAL A 62 44.97 -7.59 9.41
CA VAL A 62 45.54 -8.76 8.74
C VAL A 62 45.35 -9.98 9.63
N SER A 63 44.82 -11.06 9.06
CA SER A 63 44.64 -12.34 9.73
C SER A 63 45.12 -13.50 8.83
N THR A 64 44.99 -14.72 9.34
CA THR A 64 45.25 -15.95 8.56
C THR A 64 44.24 -16.15 7.44
N GLU A 65 43.03 -15.52 7.55
CA GLU A 65 42.00 -15.60 6.52
C GLU A 65 42.19 -14.60 5.39
N GLY A 66 43.00 -13.55 5.60
CA GLY A 66 43.22 -12.47 4.65
C GLY A 66 43.28 -11.09 5.30
N VAL A 67 42.98 -10.07 4.53
CA VAL A 67 42.98 -8.67 4.97
C VAL A 67 41.54 -8.15 5.03
N THR A 68 41.09 -7.78 6.20
CA THR A 68 39.75 -7.16 6.41
C THR A 68 39.89 -5.65 6.48
N PHE A 69 39.04 -4.96 5.73
CA PHE A 69 38.88 -3.50 5.79
C PHE A 69 37.52 -3.20 6.39
N THR A 70 37.47 -2.34 7.42
CA THR A 70 36.25 -1.93 8.12
C THR A 70 36.09 -0.43 8.04
N PHE A 71 34.90 0.03 7.66
CA PHE A 71 34.52 1.41 7.45
C PHE A 71 33.36 1.76 8.37
N SER A 72 33.52 2.84 9.15
CA SER A 72 32.47 3.34 10.03
C SER A 72 31.94 4.64 9.50
N PHE A 73 30.61 4.85 9.64
CA PHE A 73 29.91 6.08 9.26
C PHE A 73 28.65 6.22 10.11
N SER A 74 28.10 7.43 10.15
CA SER A 74 26.82 7.73 10.82
C SER A 74 25.73 7.86 9.76
N ALA A 75 24.56 7.34 10.04
CA ALA A 75 23.38 7.59 9.21
C ALA A 75 23.04 9.09 9.24
N PRO A 76 22.45 9.65 8.17
CA PRO A 76 22.05 11.05 8.10
C PRO A 76 21.08 11.45 9.22
N GLU A 77 21.00 12.75 9.52
CA GLU A 77 20.05 13.31 10.48
C GLU A 77 18.59 13.22 9.98
N LYS A 78 18.39 13.23 8.65
CA LYS A 78 17.06 13.16 8.03
C LYS A 78 16.86 11.83 7.32
N PRO A 79 15.64 11.25 7.37
CA PRO A 79 15.31 10.03 6.65
C PRO A 79 15.59 10.16 5.15
N GLN A 80 16.21 9.14 4.57
CA GLN A 80 16.53 9.07 3.15
C GLN A 80 17.10 7.70 2.77
N LEU A 81 17.33 7.48 1.47
CA LEU A 81 18.13 6.36 1.01
C LEU A 81 19.62 6.72 0.98
N MET A 82 20.43 5.72 1.26
CA MET A 82 21.87 5.73 1.13
C MET A 82 22.28 4.57 0.24
N TRP A 83 23.40 4.73 -0.48
CA TRP A 83 23.96 3.68 -1.33
C TRP A 83 25.45 3.56 -1.16
N TYR A 84 25.97 2.34 -1.12
CA TYR A 84 27.41 2.12 -1.00
C TYR A 84 27.93 0.99 -1.87
N TYR A 85 29.23 1.06 -2.17
CA TYR A 85 30.04 -0.02 -2.72
C TYR A 85 31.50 0.16 -2.33
N PHE A 86 32.32 -0.89 -2.57
CA PHE A 86 33.74 -0.83 -2.29
C PHE A 86 34.53 -0.63 -3.57
N ILE A 87 35.54 0.28 -3.51
CA ILE A 87 36.54 0.50 -4.53
C ILE A 87 37.83 -0.17 -4.05
N ILE A 88 38.38 -1.03 -4.88
CA ILE A 88 39.60 -1.79 -4.57
C ILE A 88 40.66 -1.43 -5.63
N ASP A 89 41.65 -0.64 -5.24
CA ASP A 89 42.77 -0.28 -6.09
C ASP A 89 43.91 -1.29 -5.90
N THR A 90 44.37 -1.84 -7.00
CA THR A 90 45.46 -2.80 -7.10
C THR A 90 46.49 -2.34 -8.12
N ASP A 91 47.66 -2.99 -8.16
CA ASP A 91 48.69 -2.81 -9.22
C ASP A 91 48.21 -3.20 -10.64
N GLU A 92 47.10 -3.96 -10.74
CA GLU A 92 46.49 -4.35 -12.02
C GLU A 92 45.31 -3.45 -12.41
N GLY A 93 45.00 -2.42 -11.62
CA GLY A 93 43.93 -1.46 -11.86
C GLY A 93 42.85 -1.48 -10.79
N ARG A 94 41.80 -0.71 -11.04
CA ARG A 94 40.67 -0.51 -10.15
C ARG A 94 39.61 -1.59 -10.35
N LEU A 95 39.09 -2.11 -9.24
CA LEU A 95 37.98 -3.06 -9.16
C LEU A 95 36.90 -2.50 -8.23
N TYR A 96 35.66 -2.96 -8.43
CA TYR A 96 34.51 -2.60 -7.63
C TYR A 96 33.89 -3.85 -7.06
N TYR A 97 33.54 -3.83 -5.75
CA TYR A 97 32.78 -4.90 -5.13
C TYR A 97 31.39 -4.41 -4.78
N ARG A 98 30.38 -5.07 -5.28
CA ARG A 98 29.02 -4.57 -5.35
C ARG A 98 27.93 -5.63 -5.42
N ALA A 99 26.73 -5.30 -4.96
CA ALA A 99 25.46 -5.94 -5.22
C ALA A 99 24.33 -5.00 -4.85
N ARG A 100 23.10 -5.34 -5.23
CA ARG A 100 21.90 -4.65 -4.72
C ARG A 100 21.63 -5.01 -3.26
N SER A 101 21.97 -6.24 -2.85
CA SER A 101 21.74 -6.82 -1.53
C SER A 101 22.52 -8.11 -1.40
N GLY A 102 22.81 -8.58 -0.17
CA GLY A 102 23.44 -9.85 0.11
C GLY A 102 24.92 -9.91 -0.30
N GLU A 103 25.34 -11.06 -0.87
CA GLU A 103 26.71 -11.26 -1.31
C GLU A 103 26.98 -10.57 -2.65
N GLY A 104 28.05 -9.81 -2.71
CA GLY A 104 28.45 -9.08 -3.90
C GLY A 104 29.41 -9.82 -4.79
N LYS A 105 29.77 -9.16 -5.91
CA LYS A 105 30.73 -9.66 -6.89
C LYS A 105 31.79 -8.61 -7.22
N LEU A 106 33.01 -9.09 -7.46
CA LEU A 106 34.12 -8.26 -7.90
C LEU A 106 34.02 -8.02 -9.42
N GLN A 107 34.03 -6.76 -9.84
CA GLN A 107 33.85 -6.36 -11.25
C GLN A 107 34.72 -5.17 -11.63
N ARG A 108 34.94 -4.97 -12.96
CA ARG A 108 35.64 -3.80 -13.51
C ARG A 108 34.70 -2.69 -13.99
N ALA A 109 33.39 -2.95 -14.06
CA ALA A 109 32.39 -2.00 -14.51
C ALA A 109 31.79 -1.17 -13.33
N PRO A 110 31.25 0.02 -13.59
CA PRO A 110 30.53 0.82 -12.57
C PRO A 110 29.38 0.02 -11.96
N PRO A 111 29.07 0.26 -10.70
CA PRO A 111 28.28 -0.65 -9.90
C PRO A 111 26.76 -0.46 -9.91
N GLU A 112 26.07 -1.54 -9.57
CA GLU A 112 24.87 -1.48 -8.76
C GLU A 112 25.29 -1.28 -7.30
N ASP A 113 24.53 -0.50 -6.54
CA ASP A 113 24.91 -0.10 -5.19
C ASP A 113 24.10 -0.89 -4.15
N TYR A 114 24.70 -1.22 -3.01
CA TYR A 114 23.98 -1.67 -1.83
C TYR A 114 23.10 -0.54 -1.30
N GLN A 115 21.82 -0.81 -1.12
CA GLN A 115 20.88 0.14 -0.54
C GLN A 115 20.88 0.06 0.98
N ILE A 116 20.78 1.22 1.63
CA ILE A 116 20.48 1.38 3.05
C ILE A 116 19.33 2.38 3.17
N THR A 117 18.27 1.99 3.82
CA THR A 117 17.18 2.91 4.20
C THR A 117 17.52 3.54 5.54
N CYS A 118 17.57 4.87 5.59
CA CYS A 118 17.65 5.64 6.83
C CYS A 118 16.24 6.17 7.16
N TYR A 119 15.75 5.93 8.37
CA TYR A 119 14.40 6.26 8.79
C TYR A 119 14.34 6.98 10.13
N ASP A 120 13.21 7.63 10.44
CA ASP A 120 12.98 8.30 11.72
C ASP A 120 13.12 7.32 12.90
N GLY A 121 14.04 7.61 13.80
CA GLY A 121 14.29 6.73 14.94
C GLY A 121 13.13 6.57 15.93
N SER A 122 12.13 7.45 15.88
CA SER A 122 10.90 7.38 16.66
C SER A 122 9.76 6.61 15.98
N PHE A 123 9.98 6.13 14.74
CA PHE A 123 8.97 5.43 13.98
C PHE A 123 8.59 4.10 14.61
N GLU A 124 7.33 3.96 14.93
CA GLU A 124 6.73 2.73 15.44
C GLU A 124 5.40 2.48 14.71
N THR A 125 5.01 1.21 14.66
CA THR A 125 3.74 0.74 14.08
C THR A 125 2.90 0.06 15.14
N PRO A 126 1.56 0.09 15.03
CA PRO A 126 0.69 -0.55 16.00
C PRO A 126 0.98 -2.04 16.18
N GLU A 127 1.33 -2.46 17.39
CA GLU A 127 1.72 -3.85 17.73
C GLU A 127 0.63 -4.86 17.37
N TRP A 128 -0.64 -4.49 17.57
CA TRP A 128 -1.77 -5.36 17.29
C TRP A 128 -1.85 -5.82 15.82
N PHE A 129 -1.33 -5.03 14.88
CA PHE A 129 -1.39 -5.38 13.46
C PHE A 129 -0.28 -6.36 13.05
N ARG A 130 0.88 -6.32 13.72
CA ARG A 130 2.05 -7.14 13.39
C ARG A 130 1.79 -8.66 13.44
N SER A 131 0.81 -9.09 14.22
CA SER A 131 0.40 -10.49 14.35
C SER A 131 -1.04 -10.75 13.91
N SER A 132 -1.68 -9.77 13.25
CA SER A 132 -3.07 -9.87 12.84
C SER A 132 -3.24 -10.69 11.57
N ILE A 133 -4.22 -11.59 11.56
CA ILE A 133 -4.73 -12.17 10.32
C ILE A 133 -5.75 -11.18 9.76
N VAL A 134 -5.49 -10.69 8.57
CA VAL A 134 -6.40 -9.77 7.86
C VAL A 134 -7.33 -10.56 6.95
N TYR A 135 -8.64 -10.33 7.10
CA TYR A 135 -9.65 -10.89 6.23
C TYR A 135 -10.32 -9.76 5.44
N GLN A 136 -10.10 -9.72 4.14
CA GLN A 136 -10.73 -8.75 3.25
C GLN A 136 -12.16 -9.16 2.94
N ILE A 137 -13.09 -8.21 3.04
CA ILE A 137 -14.51 -8.42 2.72
C ILE A 137 -14.97 -7.39 1.68
N PHE A 138 -15.48 -7.88 0.56
CA PHE A 138 -16.33 -7.11 -0.34
C PHE A 138 -17.77 -7.21 0.20
N PRO A 139 -18.32 -6.16 0.85
CA PRO A 139 -19.52 -6.30 1.69
C PRO A 139 -20.73 -6.89 0.96
N ASP A 140 -21.03 -6.42 -0.25
CA ASP A 140 -22.14 -6.95 -1.05
C ASP A 140 -22.02 -8.45 -1.36
N ARG A 141 -20.79 -8.98 -1.42
CA ARG A 141 -20.46 -10.35 -1.86
C ARG A 141 -20.09 -11.28 -0.70
N PHE A 142 -20.47 -10.95 0.54
CA PHE A 142 -20.09 -11.74 1.71
C PHE A 142 -21.26 -12.45 2.37
N ARG A 143 -22.22 -11.72 2.94
CA ARG A 143 -23.36 -12.29 3.66
C ARG A 143 -24.53 -11.30 3.75
N LYS A 144 -25.73 -11.75 3.44
CA LYS A 144 -26.98 -11.03 3.74
C LYS A 144 -27.22 -11.06 5.24
N GLY A 145 -27.45 -9.88 5.83
CA GLY A 145 -27.86 -9.75 7.23
C GLY A 145 -29.37 -9.91 7.42
N SER A 146 -29.77 -10.05 8.67
CA SER A 146 -31.15 -9.95 9.08
C SER A 146 -31.72 -8.56 8.74
N PRO A 147 -33.03 -8.42 8.48
CA PRO A 147 -33.64 -7.12 8.24
C PRO A 147 -33.30 -6.08 9.31
N ASP A 148 -33.27 -4.79 8.93
CA ASP A 148 -33.00 -3.70 9.85
C ASP A 148 -34.14 -3.49 10.86
N ARG A 149 -34.03 -2.46 11.71
CA ARG A 149 -35.00 -2.18 12.76
C ARG A 149 -36.40 -1.85 12.20
N ASP A 150 -36.48 -1.34 10.98
CA ASP A 150 -37.70 -0.99 10.27
C ASP A 150 -38.19 -2.17 9.42
N GLY A 151 -37.52 -3.30 9.45
CA GLY A 151 -37.82 -4.52 8.72
C GLY A 151 -37.29 -4.57 7.29
N ASN A 152 -36.41 -3.63 6.89
CA ASN A 152 -35.89 -3.55 5.53
C ASN A 152 -34.68 -4.43 5.31
N THR A 153 -34.62 -5.13 4.20
CA THR A 153 -33.46 -5.82 3.64
C THR A 153 -32.60 -4.86 2.80
N SER A 154 -31.42 -5.30 2.38
CA SER A 154 -30.56 -4.56 1.42
C SER A 154 -31.33 -4.18 0.14
N ALA A 155 -32.16 -5.11 -0.37
CA ALA A 155 -32.95 -4.87 -1.57
C ALA A 155 -33.99 -3.76 -1.36
N GLU A 156 -34.66 -3.71 -0.20
CA GLU A 156 -35.62 -2.66 0.11
C GLU A 156 -34.94 -1.30 0.34
N ARG A 157 -33.77 -1.30 1.00
CA ARG A 157 -32.97 -0.08 1.18
C ARG A 157 -32.44 0.49 -0.15
N SER A 158 -32.30 -0.34 -1.19
CA SER A 158 -31.86 0.11 -2.52
C SER A 158 -32.84 1.10 -3.19
N LYS A 159 -34.08 1.20 -2.66
CA LYS A 159 -35.05 2.21 -3.10
C LYS A 159 -34.48 3.62 -3.09
N TYR A 160 -33.54 3.92 -2.15
CA TYR A 160 -32.80 5.18 -2.13
C TYR A 160 -32.12 5.48 -3.47
N HIS A 161 -31.42 4.51 -4.04
CA HIS A 161 -30.74 4.68 -5.33
C HIS A 161 -31.71 4.84 -6.49
N THR A 162 -32.77 4.05 -6.52
CA THR A 162 -33.80 4.17 -7.58
C THR A 162 -34.58 5.50 -7.50
N ASP A 163 -34.84 6.00 -6.29
CA ASP A 163 -35.45 7.33 -6.09
C ASP A 163 -34.51 8.46 -6.58
N MET A 164 -33.19 8.26 -6.54
CA MET A 164 -32.18 9.16 -7.12
C MET A 164 -31.99 8.97 -8.63
N GLY A 165 -32.72 8.06 -9.29
CA GLY A 165 -32.57 7.76 -10.70
C GLY A 165 -31.37 6.93 -11.04
N ARG A 166 -30.84 6.13 -10.08
CA ARG A 166 -29.77 5.15 -10.30
C ARG A 166 -30.38 3.77 -10.59
N THR A 167 -29.75 3.00 -11.46
CA THR A 167 -30.20 1.64 -11.77
C THR A 167 -29.57 0.66 -10.79
N VAL A 168 -30.39 -0.23 -10.23
CA VAL A 168 -29.96 -1.28 -9.29
C VAL A 168 -30.61 -2.59 -9.70
N SER A 169 -29.85 -3.67 -9.74
CA SER A 169 -30.30 -5.02 -10.02
C SER A 169 -29.84 -5.97 -8.91
N PHE A 170 -30.75 -6.82 -8.40
CA PHE A 170 -30.38 -7.82 -7.39
C PHE A 170 -30.43 -9.21 -7.96
N HIS A 171 -29.45 -10.02 -7.57
CA HIS A 171 -29.46 -11.48 -7.81
C HIS A 171 -30.33 -12.16 -6.76
N ASP A 172 -31.15 -13.10 -7.21
CA ASP A 172 -32.00 -13.89 -6.32
C ASP A 172 -31.19 -15.00 -5.62
N ASN A 173 -30.20 -15.55 -6.31
CA ASN A 173 -29.37 -16.64 -5.83
C ASN A 173 -27.88 -16.28 -5.84
N TRP A 174 -27.14 -16.69 -4.79
CA TRP A 174 -25.71 -16.54 -4.69
C TRP A 174 -24.90 -17.31 -5.72
N ASP A 175 -25.48 -18.34 -6.35
CA ASP A 175 -24.86 -19.15 -7.39
C ASP A 175 -24.99 -18.53 -8.80
N GLU A 176 -25.68 -17.38 -8.92
CA GLU A 176 -25.80 -16.70 -10.19
C GLU A 176 -24.49 -16.05 -10.62
N GLN A 177 -24.27 -15.96 -11.94
CA GLN A 177 -23.11 -15.31 -12.50
C GLN A 177 -23.21 -13.78 -12.26
N PRO A 178 -22.24 -13.15 -11.60
CA PRO A 178 -22.22 -11.68 -11.50
C PRO A 178 -22.07 -11.06 -12.88
N LYS A 179 -22.61 -9.86 -13.03
CA LYS A 179 -22.42 -9.02 -14.21
C LYS A 179 -20.94 -8.62 -14.30
N TYR A 180 -20.32 -8.85 -15.46
CA TYR A 180 -18.89 -8.56 -15.68
C TYR A 180 -18.61 -7.91 -17.04
N LYS A 181 -19.65 -7.61 -17.83
CA LYS A 181 -19.56 -6.92 -19.13
C LYS A 181 -20.87 -6.21 -19.41
N ALA A 182 -20.84 -5.26 -20.35
CA ALA A 182 -22.04 -4.61 -20.82
C ALA A 182 -23.05 -5.62 -21.38
N GLU A 183 -24.33 -5.40 -21.10
CA GLU A 183 -25.43 -6.15 -21.70
C GLU A 183 -25.73 -5.62 -23.11
N GLN A 184 -26.61 -6.34 -23.85
CA GLN A 184 -26.84 -6.06 -25.28
C GLN A 184 -27.32 -4.62 -25.55
N ASP A 185 -28.03 -4.01 -24.60
CA ASP A 185 -28.61 -2.67 -24.72
C ASP A 185 -27.78 -1.59 -24.00
N GLU A 186 -26.59 -1.94 -23.45
CA GLU A 186 -25.72 -1.03 -22.74
C GLU A 186 -24.51 -0.65 -23.59
N GLU A 187 -24.19 0.64 -23.68
CA GLU A 187 -22.99 1.13 -24.36
C GLU A 187 -21.71 0.75 -23.58
N TYR A 188 -21.78 0.74 -22.23
CA TYR A 188 -20.67 0.46 -21.34
C TYR A 188 -21.11 -0.45 -20.20
N TYR A 189 -20.15 -1.22 -19.65
CA TYR A 189 -20.36 -1.98 -18.43
C TYR A 189 -20.68 -1.05 -17.25
N THR A 190 -21.73 -1.36 -16.53
CA THR A 190 -22.13 -0.69 -15.30
C THR A 190 -22.17 -1.69 -14.14
N PRO A 191 -21.33 -1.52 -13.11
CA PRO A 191 -21.28 -2.43 -11.95
C PRO A 191 -22.43 -2.15 -10.97
N ASN A 192 -23.65 -2.46 -11.37
CA ASN A 192 -24.89 -2.13 -10.65
C ASN A 192 -25.70 -3.37 -10.25
N ASP A 193 -25.09 -4.54 -10.27
CA ASP A 193 -25.64 -5.79 -9.79
C ASP A 193 -25.22 -6.08 -8.35
N TYR A 194 -26.16 -6.54 -7.53
CA TYR A 194 -25.96 -6.73 -6.10
C TYR A 194 -26.43 -8.13 -5.67
N PHE A 195 -25.70 -8.73 -4.73
CA PHE A 195 -26.08 -9.98 -4.06
C PHE A 195 -26.71 -9.72 -2.68
N GLY A 196 -26.65 -8.49 -2.21
CA GLY A 196 -27.33 -8.03 -1.00
C GLY A 196 -26.62 -8.35 0.31
N GLY A 197 -25.31 -8.63 0.28
CA GLY A 197 -24.49 -8.61 1.50
C GLY A 197 -24.44 -7.22 2.11
N ASP A 198 -24.35 -7.14 3.44
CA ASP A 198 -24.39 -5.88 4.17
C ASP A 198 -23.63 -5.90 5.50
N LEU A 199 -23.57 -4.76 6.21
CA LEU A 199 -22.84 -4.61 7.47
C LEU A 199 -23.42 -5.50 8.60
N ARG A 200 -24.72 -5.78 8.59
CA ARG A 200 -25.36 -6.69 9.55
C ARG A 200 -24.93 -8.12 9.30
N GLY A 201 -24.87 -8.54 8.04
CA GLY A 201 -24.35 -9.85 7.67
C GLY A 201 -22.91 -10.07 8.12
N ILE A 202 -22.08 -9.03 8.01
CA ILE A 202 -20.72 -9.06 8.53
C ILE A 202 -20.72 -9.16 10.07
N THR A 203 -21.55 -8.38 10.75
CA THR A 203 -21.70 -8.42 12.21
C THR A 203 -22.13 -9.81 12.70
N GLU A 204 -23.11 -10.42 12.04
CA GLU A 204 -23.57 -11.78 12.35
C GLU A 204 -22.52 -12.86 12.05
N ALA A 205 -21.54 -12.58 11.18
CA ALA A 205 -20.45 -13.50 10.85
C ALA A 205 -19.24 -13.37 11.78
N LEU A 206 -19.20 -12.40 12.71
CA LEU A 206 -18.04 -12.19 13.60
C LEU A 206 -17.64 -13.43 14.42
N PRO A 207 -18.57 -14.25 14.98
CA PRO A 207 -18.18 -15.49 15.66
C PRO A 207 -17.43 -16.47 14.74
N TYR A 208 -17.84 -16.57 13.46
CA TYR A 208 -17.15 -17.38 12.47
C TYR A 208 -15.76 -16.83 12.16
N LEU A 209 -15.64 -15.52 11.88
CA LEU A 209 -14.36 -14.87 11.61
C LEU A 209 -13.40 -14.98 12.81
N ALA A 210 -13.91 -14.84 14.03
CA ALA A 210 -13.14 -15.06 15.24
C ALA A 210 -12.63 -16.51 15.37
N SER A 211 -13.42 -17.50 14.96
CA SER A 211 -12.99 -18.91 14.94
C SER A 211 -11.85 -19.18 13.94
N LEU A 212 -11.67 -18.33 12.95
CA LEU A 212 -10.54 -18.32 12.01
C LEU A 212 -9.34 -17.50 12.51
N HIS A 213 -9.40 -17.00 13.74
CA HIS A 213 -8.39 -16.11 14.33
C HIS A 213 -8.17 -14.80 13.55
N VAL A 214 -9.20 -14.30 12.85
CA VAL A 214 -9.16 -13.00 12.20
C VAL A 214 -8.99 -11.91 13.26
N GLY A 215 -7.95 -11.08 13.12
CA GLY A 215 -7.71 -9.93 14.01
C GLY A 215 -8.06 -8.60 13.35
N THR A 216 -8.16 -8.58 12.02
CA THR A 216 -8.53 -7.40 11.25
C THR A 216 -9.48 -7.76 10.12
N ILE A 217 -10.59 -7.06 10.01
CA ILE A 217 -11.46 -7.08 8.83
C ILE A 217 -11.14 -5.84 8.00
N TYR A 218 -10.64 -6.05 6.78
CA TYR A 218 -10.50 -4.99 5.79
C TYR A 218 -11.75 -4.97 4.91
N LEU A 219 -12.51 -3.87 4.98
CA LEU A 219 -13.71 -3.65 4.17
C LEU A 219 -13.32 -2.91 2.88
N ASN A 220 -13.66 -3.47 1.71
CA ASN A 220 -13.76 -2.69 0.50
C ASN A 220 -14.70 -1.49 0.73
N PRO A 221 -14.70 -0.44 -0.13
CA PRO A 221 -15.43 0.79 0.14
C PRO A 221 -16.88 0.57 0.59
N ILE A 222 -17.30 1.30 1.63
CA ILE A 222 -18.64 1.18 2.23
C ILE A 222 -19.46 2.47 2.12
N PHE A 223 -18.84 3.56 1.64
CA PHE A 223 -19.49 4.85 1.53
C PHE A 223 -20.50 4.86 0.38
N GLU A 224 -21.45 5.78 0.42
CA GLU A 224 -22.44 5.93 -0.63
C GLU A 224 -21.77 6.05 -2.01
N ALA A 225 -22.24 5.25 -2.97
CA ALA A 225 -21.75 5.24 -4.34
C ALA A 225 -22.82 4.69 -5.31
N VAL A 226 -22.60 4.90 -6.61
CA VAL A 226 -23.51 4.40 -7.64
C VAL A 226 -23.21 2.94 -8.04
N SER A 227 -22.01 2.44 -7.73
CA SER A 227 -21.55 1.09 -8.09
C SER A 227 -21.54 0.13 -6.91
N ASN A 228 -21.57 -1.17 -7.21
CA ASN A 228 -21.47 -2.22 -6.21
C ASN A 228 -20.09 -2.27 -5.53
N HIS A 229 -19.00 -1.86 -6.21
CA HIS A 229 -17.65 -1.78 -5.66
C HIS A 229 -17.38 -0.51 -4.85
N ARG A 230 -18.11 0.55 -5.06
CA ARG A 230 -18.09 1.83 -4.32
C ARG A 230 -16.78 2.63 -4.40
N TYR A 231 -15.86 2.30 -5.31
CA TYR A 231 -14.67 3.12 -5.56
C TYR A 231 -15.00 4.47 -6.19
N ASN A 232 -16.17 4.64 -6.79
CA ASN A 232 -16.70 5.92 -7.26
C ASN A 232 -17.56 6.61 -6.18
N THR A 233 -16.93 6.94 -5.05
CA THR A 233 -17.60 7.47 -3.86
C THR A 233 -18.46 8.69 -4.18
N SER A 234 -19.72 8.65 -3.73
CA SER A 234 -20.70 9.75 -3.89
C SER A 234 -20.77 10.63 -2.65
N ASP A 235 -20.72 10.06 -1.45
CA ASP A 235 -20.65 10.81 -0.19
C ASP A 235 -19.80 10.06 0.85
N TYR A 236 -18.65 10.63 1.22
CA TYR A 236 -17.74 10.07 2.21
C TYR A 236 -18.28 10.10 3.65
N LEU A 237 -19.31 10.89 3.89
CA LEU A 237 -19.91 11.04 5.23
C LEU A 237 -21.13 10.15 5.44
N SER A 238 -21.51 9.33 4.47
CA SER A 238 -22.67 8.43 4.55
C SER A 238 -22.29 7.01 4.18
N ILE A 239 -22.78 6.03 4.93
CA ILE A 239 -22.77 4.63 4.49
C ILE A 239 -23.73 4.48 3.32
N ASP A 240 -23.35 3.66 2.32
CA ASP A 240 -24.25 3.28 1.25
C ASP A 240 -25.51 2.61 1.83
N PRO A 241 -26.74 3.13 1.55
CA PRO A 241 -27.96 2.60 2.15
C PRO A 241 -28.19 1.10 1.89
N ILE A 242 -27.69 0.55 0.79
CA ILE A 242 -27.74 -0.91 0.54
C ILE A 242 -26.98 -1.68 1.64
N LEU A 243 -25.87 -1.14 2.11
CA LEU A 243 -25.05 -1.78 3.16
C LEU A 243 -25.57 -1.53 4.57
N GLY A 244 -26.33 -0.47 4.79
CA GLY A 244 -26.82 -0.10 6.11
C GLY A 244 -26.69 1.38 6.42
N THR A 245 -26.46 1.68 7.70
CA THR A 245 -26.39 3.04 8.24
C THR A 245 -25.13 3.22 9.10
N ASP A 246 -24.83 4.46 9.51
CA ASP A 246 -23.78 4.77 10.50
C ASP A 246 -23.96 3.95 11.80
N TYR A 247 -25.22 3.69 12.18
CA TYR A 247 -25.52 2.87 13.35
C TYR A 247 -25.14 1.39 13.13
N ASP A 248 -25.36 0.84 11.94
CA ASP A 248 -24.97 -0.54 11.63
C ASP A 248 -23.44 -0.67 11.61
N PHE A 249 -22.73 0.35 11.12
CA PHE A 249 -21.26 0.39 11.20
C PHE A 249 -20.76 0.46 12.65
N TRP A 250 -21.35 1.33 13.47
CA TRP A 250 -21.04 1.40 14.90
C TRP A 250 -21.32 0.06 15.60
N CYS A 251 -22.44 -0.60 15.32
CA CYS A 251 -22.75 -1.93 15.85
C CYS A 251 -21.68 -2.96 15.45
N LEU A 252 -21.26 -2.96 14.18
CA LEU A 252 -20.20 -3.83 13.70
C LEU A 252 -18.90 -3.61 14.47
N THR A 253 -18.47 -2.36 14.65
CA THR A 253 -17.21 -2.05 15.34
C THR A 253 -17.28 -2.40 16.83
N GLU A 254 -18.41 -2.13 17.52
CA GLU A 254 -18.59 -2.46 18.93
C GLU A 254 -18.66 -3.99 19.16
N GLU A 255 -19.32 -4.72 18.25
CA GLU A 255 -19.36 -6.17 18.35
C GLU A 255 -18.00 -6.79 18.04
N ALA A 256 -17.30 -6.30 17.00
CA ALA A 256 -15.96 -6.77 16.61
C ALA A 256 -14.94 -6.66 17.76
N LYS A 257 -15.01 -5.58 18.54
CA LYS A 257 -14.15 -5.37 19.73
C LYS A 257 -14.26 -6.51 20.75
N LYS A 258 -15.42 -7.12 20.89
CA LYS A 258 -15.62 -8.24 21.84
C LYS A 258 -14.84 -9.49 21.44
N TYR A 259 -14.55 -9.62 20.14
CA TYR A 259 -13.74 -10.71 19.58
C TYR A 259 -12.27 -10.32 19.36
N GLY A 260 -11.87 -9.10 19.76
CA GLY A 260 -10.53 -8.59 19.48
C GLY A 260 -10.28 -8.25 18.03
N ILE A 261 -11.32 -8.09 17.22
CA ILE A 261 -11.25 -7.79 15.78
C ILE A 261 -11.33 -6.26 15.59
N ARG A 262 -10.46 -5.72 14.76
CA ARG A 262 -10.48 -4.31 14.34
C ARG A 262 -10.98 -4.17 12.91
N ILE A 263 -11.62 -3.05 12.61
CA ILE A 263 -12.16 -2.75 11.28
C ILE A 263 -11.22 -1.76 10.58
N MET A 264 -10.79 -2.12 9.38
CA MET A 264 -10.02 -1.28 8.46
C MET A 264 -10.93 -0.81 7.34
N LEU A 265 -10.95 0.50 7.10
CA LEU A 265 -11.70 1.13 6.01
C LEU A 265 -10.82 1.42 4.82
N ASP A 266 -11.43 1.47 3.65
CA ASP A 266 -10.79 1.86 2.39
C ASP A 266 -10.94 3.39 2.20
N GLY A 267 -9.82 4.07 2.07
CA GLY A 267 -9.74 5.51 1.84
C GLY A 267 -9.47 5.82 0.37
N VAL A 268 -10.52 5.91 -0.43
CA VAL A 268 -10.46 6.28 -1.84
C VAL A 268 -10.46 7.80 -1.96
N PHE A 269 -9.29 8.43 -1.85
CA PHE A 269 -9.17 9.88 -1.72
C PHE A 269 -8.54 10.58 -2.93
N SER A 270 -8.18 9.84 -3.98
CA SER A 270 -7.62 10.38 -5.23
C SER A 270 -8.69 10.91 -6.20
N HIS A 271 -9.93 10.43 -6.08
CA HIS A 271 -11.04 10.78 -6.97
C HIS A 271 -12.39 10.60 -6.28
N THR A 272 -13.45 11.11 -6.91
CA THR A 272 -14.84 10.86 -6.52
C THR A 272 -15.63 10.26 -7.69
N GLY A 273 -16.84 9.80 -7.46
CA GLY A 273 -17.77 9.55 -8.56
C GLY A 273 -18.20 10.86 -9.23
N ASP A 274 -18.44 10.83 -10.55
CA ASP A 274 -19.06 11.96 -11.26
C ASP A 274 -20.50 12.20 -10.80
N ASP A 275 -21.13 11.19 -10.22
CA ASP A 275 -22.44 11.24 -9.55
C ASP A 275 -22.34 11.67 -8.07
N SER A 276 -21.20 12.09 -7.57
CA SER A 276 -21.02 12.46 -6.17
C SER A 276 -21.71 13.76 -5.80
N LEU A 277 -22.00 13.94 -4.51
CA LEU A 277 -22.46 15.20 -3.92
C LEU A 277 -21.55 16.38 -4.31
N TYR A 278 -20.24 16.12 -4.45
CA TYR A 278 -19.21 17.12 -4.65
C TYR A 278 -19.10 17.53 -6.12
N PHE A 279 -19.17 16.57 -7.04
CA PHE A 279 -19.11 16.84 -8.49
C PHE A 279 -20.49 17.10 -9.08
N ASN A 280 -21.47 16.27 -8.75
CA ASN A 280 -22.91 16.35 -9.03
C ASN A 280 -23.24 16.59 -10.52
N LYS A 281 -22.62 15.79 -11.39
CA LYS A 281 -22.80 15.92 -12.86
C LYS A 281 -24.27 15.80 -13.28
N TYR A 282 -25.02 14.90 -12.64
CA TYR A 282 -26.39 14.57 -13.00
C TYR A 282 -27.45 15.37 -12.22
N GLY A 283 -27.04 16.28 -11.33
CA GLY A 283 -27.97 17.11 -10.54
C GLY A 283 -28.84 16.32 -9.55
N ARG A 284 -28.38 15.17 -9.09
CA ARG A 284 -29.11 14.28 -8.17
C ARG A 284 -29.13 14.80 -6.73
N TYR A 285 -28.15 15.55 -6.35
CA TYR A 285 -28.06 16.17 -5.04
C TYR A 285 -28.55 17.63 -5.07
N LYS A 286 -29.14 18.08 -3.96
CA LYS A 286 -29.52 19.48 -3.80
C LYS A 286 -28.34 20.45 -3.68
N ALA A 287 -27.17 19.93 -3.26
CA ALA A 287 -25.95 20.70 -3.16
C ALA A 287 -25.46 21.10 -4.56
N LEU A 288 -24.90 22.30 -4.67
CA LEU A 288 -24.30 22.79 -5.92
C LEU A 288 -22.95 22.10 -6.11
N GLY A 289 -22.86 21.15 -7.03
CA GLY A 289 -21.64 20.42 -7.36
C GLY A 289 -20.69 21.20 -8.25
N ALA A 290 -19.44 20.74 -8.28
CA ALA A 290 -18.37 21.38 -9.06
C ALA A 290 -18.63 21.41 -10.57
N TYR A 291 -19.26 20.37 -11.13
CA TYR A 291 -19.64 20.32 -12.54
C TYR A 291 -20.70 21.34 -12.92
N GLN A 292 -21.59 21.68 -11.97
CA GLN A 292 -22.75 22.57 -12.23
C GLN A 292 -22.37 24.04 -12.25
N SER A 293 -21.39 24.47 -11.44
CA SER A 293 -21.04 25.88 -11.33
C SER A 293 -19.64 26.10 -10.77
N LYS A 294 -18.95 27.10 -11.32
CA LYS A 294 -17.69 27.61 -10.74
C LYS A 294 -17.87 28.27 -9.37
N ALA A 295 -19.10 28.56 -8.95
CA ALA A 295 -19.41 29.07 -7.61
C ALA A 295 -19.64 27.93 -6.60
N SER A 296 -19.53 26.67 -6.99
CA SER A 296 -19.61 25.53 -6.07
C SER A 296 -18.49 25.60 -5.01
N PRO A 297 -18.78 25.28 -3.74
CA PRO A 297 -17.73 25.18 -2.72
C PRO A 297 -16.72 24.06 -3.02
N TYR A 298 -17.04 23.17 -3.92
CA TYR A 298 -16.20 22.03 -4.33
C TYR A 298 -15.46 22.28 -5.65
N TYR A 299 -15.64 23.45 -6.30
CA TYR A 299 -15.07 23.69 -7.63
C TYR A 299 -13.54 23.58 -7.64
N GLU A 300 -12.85 24.08 -6.62
CA GLU A 300 -11.40 24.04 -6.49
C GLU A 300 -10.84 22.63 -6.19
N TRP A 301 -11.70 21.66 -5.88
CA TRP A 301 -11.26 20.29 -5.67
C TRP A 301 -10.89 19.60 -6.99
N TYR A 302 -11.41 20.10 -8.13
CA TYR A 302 -11.26 19.46 -9.43
C TYR A 302 -10.51 20.36 -10.42
N ASP A 303 -9.77 19.74 -11.32
CA ASP A 303 -9.02 20.42 -12.36
C ASP A 303 -9.77 20.38 -13.69
N PHE A 304 -10.40 21.49 -14.07
CA PHE A 304 -11.12 21.65 -15.33
C PHE A 304 -10.19 22.28 -16.39
N ARG A 305 -9.90 21.51 -17.46
CA ARG A 305 -9.23 22.04 -18.65
C ARG A 305 -10.16 22.93 -19.47
N SER A 306 -11.42 22.48 -19.62
CA SER A 306 -12.50 23.25 -20.24
C SER A 306 -13.82 22.94 -19.53
N PHE A 307 -14.32 23.91 -18.74
CA PHE A 307 -15.53 23.76 -17.94
C PHE A 307 -16.78 23.67 -18.82
N PRO A 308 -17.74 22.77 -18.53
CA PRO A 308 -17.70 21.78 -17.45
C PRO A 308 -17.23 20.39 -17.88
N ASP A 309 -17.04 20.12 -19.18
CA ASP A 309 -16.99 18.77 -19.74
C ASP A 309 -15.60 18.18 -19.87
N ASP A 310 -14.55 19.02 -19.84
CA ASP A 310 -13.16 18.55 -19.90
C ASP A 310 -12.47 18.80 -18.55
N TYR A 311 -12.29 17.72 -17.79
CA TYR A 311 -11.68 17.69 -16.45
C TYR A 311 -10.70 16.54 -16.32
N ARG A 312 -9.80 16.65 -15.34
CA ARG A 312 -8.87 15.58 -15.00
C ARG A 312 -9.64 14.40 -14.38
N CYS A 313 -9.37 13.19 -14.88
CA CYS A 313 -10.03 11.97 -14.44
C CYS A 313 -8.99 10.89 -14.17
N TRP A 314 -9.25 10.04 -13.20
CA TRP A 314 -8.44 8.89 -12.91
C TRP A 314 -8.40 7.94 -14.12
N TRP A 315 -7.19 7.70 -14.65
CA TRP A 315 -6.92 6.86 -15.83
C TRP A 315 -7.83 7.16 -17.04
N ASN A 316 -8.24 8.39 -17.21
CA ASN A 316 -9.19 8.85 -18.25
C ASN A 316 -10.61 8.27 -18.14
N PHE A 317 -10.99 7.70 -17.01
CA PHE A 317 -12.38 7.34 -16.73
C PHE A 317 -13.17 8.60 -16.35
N THR A 318 -13.99 9.10 -17.25
CA THR A 318 -14.78 10.33 -17.02
C THR A 318 -15.80 10.21 -15.89
N THR A 319 -16.10 8.99 -15.46
CA THR A 319 -16.92 8.70 -14.28
C THR A 319 -16.18 8.87 -12.95
N LEU A 320 -14.85 9.07 -12.99
CA LEU A 320 -13.97 9.18 -11.83
C LEU A 320 -13.17 10.50 -11.86
N PRO A 321 -13.85 11.68 -11.67
CA PRO A 321 -13.15 12.96 -11.63
C PRO A 321 -12.13 12.96 -10.49
N GLU A 322 -10.88 13.23 -10.86
CA GLU A 322 -9.74 13.27 -9.95
C GLU A 322 -9.78 14.56 -9.12
N VAL A 323 -9.40 14.46 -7.85
CA VAL A 323 -9.35 15.62 -6.98
C VAL A 323 -7.94 16.19 -6.87
N ASN A 324 -7.85 17.46 -6.50
CA ASN A 324 -6.62 18.09 -6.09
C ASN A 324 -6.50 17.94 -4.56
N GLU A 325 -5.81 16.89 -4.12
CA GLU A 325 -5.75 16.44 -2.74
C GLU A 325 -5.17 17.49 -1.78
N LEU A 326 -4.33 18.39 -2.28
CA LEU A 326 -3.70 19.45 -1.48
C LEU A 326 -4.53 20.76 -1.41
N THR A 327 -5.72 20.79 -2.04
CA THR A 327 -6.64 21.91 -1.86
C THR A 327 -7.02 22.03 -0.37
N PRO A 328 -6.84 23.20 0.27
CA PRO A 328 -7.04 23.33 1.71
C PRO A 328 -8.42 22.89 2.20
N SER A 329 -9.49 23.22 1.44
CA SER A 329 -10.86 22.80 1.78
C SER A 329 -11.06 21.28 1.66
N TYR A 330 -10.39 20.63 0.70
CA TYR A 330 -10.42 19.17 0.58
C TYR A 330 -9.67 18.49 1.73
N VAL A 331 -8.49 19.00 2.08
CA VAL A 331 -7.70 18.50 3.23
C VAL A 331 -8.53 18.54 4.52
N GLU A 332 -9.18 19.67 4.83
CA GLU A 332 -10.01 19.78 6.04
C GLU A 332 -11.26 18.88 5.98
N PHE A 333 -11.81 18.69 4.79
CA PHE A 333 -12.91 17.75 4.58
C PHE A 333 -12.47 16.31 4.86
N ILE A 334 -11.35 15.85 4.31
CA ILE A 334 -10.82 14.50 4.56
C ILE A 334 -10.50 14.29 6.05
N LYS A 335 -9.92 15.27 6.74
CA LYS A 335 -9.76 15.18 8.19
C LYS A 335 -11.10 14.96 8.92
N THR A 336 -12.16 15.62 8.45
CA THR A 336 -13.52 15.42 9.00
C THR A 336 -14.02 13.99 8.76
N VAL A 337 -13.78 13.42 7.57
CA VAL A 337 -14.09 12.03 7.22
C VAL A 337 -13.33 11.09 8.17
N LEU A 338 -12.02 11.26 8.32
CA LEU A 338 -11.19 10.43 9.20
C LEU A 338 -11.68 10.47 10.65
N ARG A 339 -11.97 11.67 11.19
CA ARG A 339 -12.49 11.85 12.55
C ARG A 339 -13.85 11.16 12.74
N LYS A 340 -14.78 11.33 11.79
CA LYS A 340 -16.10 10.72 11.87
C LYS A 340 -16.00 9.20 12.01
N TRP A 341 -15.38 8.55 11.05
CA TRP A 341 -15.37 7.09 11.00
C TRP A 341 -14.49 6.47 12.09
N THR A 342 -13.41 7.14 12.49
CA THR A 342 -12.63 6.72 13.66
C THR A 342 -13.43 6.84 14.94
N SER A 343 -14.24 7.90 15.11
CA SER A 343 -15.12 8.04 16.28
C SER A 343 -16.20 6.94 16.35
N LEU A 344 -16.58 6.38 15.21
CA LEU A 344 -17.49 5.25 15.09
C LEU A 344 -16.79 3.88 15.18
N GLY A 345 -15.47 3.86 15.39
CA GLY A 345 -14.70 2.67 15.73
C GLY A 345 -13.80 2.10 14.63
N ALA A 346 -13.60 2.82 13.51
CA ALA A 346 -12.56 2.43 12.54
C ALA A 346 -11.18 2.43 13.21
N GLY A 347 -10.50 1.28 13.20
CA GLY A 347 -9.19 1.08 13.83
C GLY A 347 -8.02 1.17 12.85
N ALA A 348 -8.30 1.21 11.56
CA ALA A 348 -7.29 1.30 10.50
C ALA A 348 -7.87 1.89 9.21
N TRP A 349 -6.96 2.40 8.37
CA TRP A 349 -7.26 2.90 7.04
C TRP A 349 -6.28 2.32 6.02
N ARG A 350 -6.80 1.85 4.89
CA ARG A 350 -6.01 1.53 3.69
C ARG A 350 -6.19 2.69 2.71
N LEU A 351 -5.13 3.24 2.20
CA LEU A 351 -5.18 4.24 1.13
C LEU A 351 -5.18 3.53 -0.22
N ASP A 352 -6.26 3.73 -0.96
CA ASP A 352 -6.40 3.34 -2.34
C ASP A 352 -5.40 4.10 -3.20
N VAL A 353 -4.79 3.42 -4.20
CA VAL A 353 -3.80 3.97 -5.13
C VAL A 353 -2.78 4.90 -4.48
N ALA A 354 -2.17 4.46 -3.37
CA ALA A 354 -1.25 5.29 -2.59
C ALA A 354 -0.09 5.88 -3.43
N ASP A 355 0.29 5.20 -4.51
CA ASP A 355 1.32 5.68 -5.45
C ASP A 355 0.92 6.98 -6.18
N GLU A 356 -0.36 7.25 -6.33
CA GLU A 356 -0.88 8.42 -7.04
C GLU A 356 -1.16 9.60 -6.10
N LEU A 357 -1.26 9.35 -4.77
CA LEU A 357 -1.45 10.40 -3.78
C LEU A 357 -0.16 11.21 -3.54
N PRO A 358 -0.22 12.54 -3.39
CA PRO A 358 0.96 13.33 -3.00
C PRO A 358 1.52 12.92 -1.63
N ASP A 359 2.85 12.86 -1.49
CA ASP A 359 3.50 12.55 -0.20
C ASP A 359 3.03 13.46 0.93
N ASP A 360 2.89 14.77 0.67
CA ASP A 360 2.41 15.72 1.66
C ASP A 360 0.97 15.42 2.11
N PHE A 361 0.12 14.91 1.23
CA PHE A 361 -1.24 14.52 1.58
C PHE A 361 -1.24 13.28 2.49
N ILE A 362 -0.42 12.28 2.18
CA ILE A 362 -0.26 11.07 3.02
C ILE A 362 0.26 11.46 4.41
N LYS A 363 1.26 12.37 4.49
CA LYS A 363 1.78 12.91 5.75
C LYS A 363 0.70 13.61 6.58
N ILE A 364 -0.18 14.38 5.92
CA ILE A 364 -1.31 15.05 6.58
C ILE A 364 -2.28 14.02 7.16
N ILE A 365 -2.67 13.01 6.38
CA ILE A 365 -3.55 11.92 6.83
C ILE A 365 -2.94 11.20 8.03
N ARG A 366 -1.67 10.78 7.92
CA ARG A 366 -0.96 10.14 9.03
C ARG A 366 -0.98 11.00 10.30
N LYS A 367 -0.60 12.26 10.16
CA LYS A 367 -0.56 13.21 11.30
C LYS A 367 -1.92 13.32 11.97
N GLU A 368 -2.99 13.41 11.20
CA GLU A 368 -4.35 13.49 11.73
C GLU A 368 -4.74 12.21 12.49
N LEU A 369 -4.52 11.05 11.89
CA LEU A 369 -4.85 9.76 12.50
C LEU A 369 -4.04 9.53 13.79
N LYS A 370 -2.73 9.81 13.78
CA LYS A 370 -1.87 9.64 14.96
C LYS A 370 -2.18 10.64 16.06
N ALA A 371 -2.73 11.82 15.73
CA ALA A 371 -3.24 12.78 16.72
C ALA A 371 -4.53 12.30 17.41
N ILE A 372 -5.37 11.51 16.69
CA ILE A 372 -6.55 10.88 17.29
C ILE A 372 -6.11 9.72 18.19
N SER A 373 -5.30 8.81 17.68
CA SER A 373 -4.70 7.71 18.45
C SER A 373 -3.47 7.14 17.73
N PRO A 374 -2.35 6.91 18.42
CA PRO A 374 -1.18 6.26 17.85
C PRO A 374 -1.48 4.81 17.40
N ASP A 375 -2.52 4.18 17.94
CA ASP A 375 -2.94 2.81 17.62
C ASP A 375 -3.71 2.69 16.29
N ILE A 376 -4.07 3.78 15.61
CA ILE A 376 -4.73 3.72 14.31
C ILE A 376 -3.68 3.42 13.25
N LEU A 377 -3.88 2.33 12.50
CA LEU A 377 -2.98 1.94 11.42
C LEU A 377 -3.30 2.72 10.13
N LEU A 378 -2.27 3.13 9.41
CA LEU A 378 -2.36 3.66 8.05
C LEU A 378 -1.59 2.75 7.08
N LEU A 379 -2.31 1.98 6.28
CA LEU A 379 -1.77 1.08 5.26
C LEU A 379 -1.86 1.73 3.88
N GLY A 380 -0.88 1.54 3.02
CA GLY A 380 -0.94 1.98 1.62
C GLY A 380 -1.07 0.83 0.65
N GLU A 381 -1.79 1.03 -0.44
CA GLU A 381 -1.70 0.16 -1.60
C GLU A 381 -0.49 0.55 -2.43
N VAL A 382 0.53 -0.32 -2.41
CA VAL A 382 1.78 -0.19 -3.18
C VAL A 382 2.12 -1.55 -3.78
N TRP A 383 2.25 -1.62 -5.10
CA TRP A 383 2.36 -2.90 -5.81
C TRP A 383 3.79 -3.43 -5.90
N GLU A 384 4.80 -2.58 -5.76
CA GLU A 384 6.21 -2.94 -5.86
C GLU A 384 6.94 -2.74 -4.52
N ASP A 385 8.27 -2.83 -4.56
CA ASP A 385 9.13 -2.56 -3.39
C ASP A 385 8.98 -1.09 -2.95
N ALA A 386 8.35 -0.90 -1.79
CA ALA A 386 8.07 0.42 -1.23
C ALA A 386 9.33 1.18 -0.76
N SER A 387 10.47 0.49 -0.62
CA SER A 387 11.70 1.10 -0.06
C SER A 387 12.39 2.07 -1.01
N ASN A 388 12.18 1.90 -2.32
CA ASN A 388 12.81 2.72 -3.36
C ASN A 388 11.88 2.99 -4.53
N LYS A 389 10.58 2.98 -4.27
CA LYS A 389 9.57 3.28 -5.27
C LYS A 389 9.74 4.68 -5.82
N THR A 390 9.69 4.80 -7.13
CA THR A 390 9.64 6.09 -7.83
C THR A 390 8.32 6.25 -8.54
N TRP A 391 7.77 7.45 -8.48
CA TRP A 391 6.57 7.83 -9.21
C TRP A 391 6.75 9.25 -9.76
N GLU A 392 6.09 9.59 -10.82
CA GLU A 392 6.18 10.84 -11.61
C GLU A 392 7.24 11.91 -11.17
N LYS A 393 7.21 12.33 -9.92
CA LYS A 393 8.02 13.45 -9.37
C LYS A 393 9.26 13.01 -8.60
N GLY A 394 9.50 11.70 -8.47
CA GLY A 394 10.69 11.23 -7.77
C GLY A 394 10.48 10.03 -6.86
N LEU A 395 11.39 9.87 -5.92
CA LEU A 395 11.41 8.79 -4.95
C LEU A 395 10.32 9.02 -3.89
N ARG A 396 9.54 7.96 -3.59
CA ARG A 396 8.49 7.97 -2.55
C ARG A 396 9.11 7.78 -1.16
N GLU A 397 8.51 8.39 -0.15
CA GLU A 397 9.02 8.43 1.22
C GLU A 397 8.31 7.45 2.17
N TYR A 398 7.60 6.47 1.65
CA TYR A 398 6.73 5.55 2.41
C TYR A 398 7.36 4.93 3.65
N VAL A 399 8.63 4.54 3.53
CA VAL A 399 9.36 3.80 4.58
C VAL A 399 10.13 4.70 5.54
N TYR A 400 10.04 6.02 5.40
CA TYR A 400 10.84 6.95 6.21
C TYR A 400 10.28 7.24 7.60
N GLY A 401 9.03 6.80 7.86
CA GLY A 401 8.40 6.95 9.18
C GLY A 401 7.40 8.09 9.28
N HIS A 402 7.19 8.87 8.20
CA HIS A 402 6.31 10.04 8.19
C HIS A 402 5.04 9.88 7.36
N GLU A 403 4.93 8.79 6.59
CA GLU A 403 3.82 8.53 5.67
C GLU A 403 2.99 7.32 6.11
N LEU A 404 3.34 6.14 5.64
CA LEU A 404 2.60 4.91 5.91
C LEU A 404 3.13 4.20 7.16
N ASP A 405 2.28 3.46 7.84
CA ASP A 405 2.74 2.47 8.83
C ASP A 405 3.27 1.24 8.13
N SER A 406 2.65 0.83 7.03
CA SER A 406 3.10 -0.24 6.15
C SER A 406 2.31 -0.27 4.85
N VAL A 407 2.46 -1.34 4.06
CA VAL A 407 1.85 -1.51 2.75
C VAL A 407 1.20 -2.88 2.58
N MET A 408 0.30 -2.98 1.59
CA MET A 408 -0.12 -4.24 1.00
C MET A 408 1.10 -4.86 0.29
N ASN A 409 1.59 -6.00 0.80
CA ASN A 409 2.86 -6.58 0.37
C ASN A 409 2.68 -7.53 -0.82
N TYR A 410 2.32 -7.00 -1.98
CA TYR A 410 2.21 -7.75 -3.23
C TYR A 410 3.50 -8.48 -3.60
N PRO A 411 4.72 -7.89 -3.44
CA PRO A 411 5.96 -8.59 -3.73
C PRO A 411 6.15 -9.89 -2.94
N PHE A 412 5.61 -9.99 -1.71
CA PHE A 412 5.61 -11.24 -0.95
C PHE A 412 4.75 -12.31 -1.63
N GLY A 413 3.52 -11.96 -2.01
CA GLY A 413 2.60 -12.90 -2.69
C GLY A 413 3.17 -13.38 -4.02
N ASP A 414 3.71 -12.46 -4.82
CA ASP A 414 4.34 -12.79 -6.10
C ASP A 414 5.52 -13.75 -5.92
N ALA A 415 6.41 -13.48 -4.97
CA ALA A 415 7.58 -14.32 -4.69
C ALA A 415 7.18 -15.75 -4.28
N VAL A 416 6.16 -15.87 -3.41
CA VAL A 416 5.68 -17.19 -2.96
C VAL A 416 4.93 -17.92 -4.08
N CYS A 417 4.10 -17.23 -4.84
CA CYS A 417 3.40 -17.80 -6.00
C CYS A 417 4.39 -18.26 -7.08
N ASP A 418 5.44 -17.49 -7.34
CA ASP A 418 6.49 -17.87 -8.29
C ASP A 418 7.23 -19.14 -7.85
N PHE A 419 7.52 -19.26 -6.55
CA PHE A 419 8.12 -20.46 -6.00
C PHE A 419 7.18 -21.69 -6.12
N LEU A 420 5.93 -21.53 -5.72
CA LEU A 420 4.93 -22.63 -5.75
C LEU A 420 4.58 -23.08 -7.18
N THR A 421 4.72 -22.19 -8.16
CA THR A 421 4.50 -22.49 -9.59
C THR A 421 5.79 -22.81 -10.35
N TYR A 422 6.91 -23.05 -9.64
CA TYR A 422 8.21 -23.38 -10.21
C TYR A 422 8.81 -22.32 -11.15
N ARG A 423 8.40 -21.06 -11.03
CA ARG A 423 8.99 -19.94 -11.78
C ARG A 423 10.27 -19.41 -11.15
N CYS A 424 10.48 -19.69 -9.86
CA CYS A 424 11.75 -19.44 -9.18
C CYS A 424 12.11 -20.61 -8.27
N ASP A 425 13.39 -20.72 -7.90
CA ASP A 425 13.89 -21.70 -6.94
C ASP A 425 13.89 -21.15 -5.49
N ALA A 426 14.20 -22.02 -4.52
CA ALA A 426 14.23 -21.65 -3.11
C ALA A 426 15.30 -20.58 -2.78
N PHE A 427 16.40 -20.51 -3.52
CA PHE A 427 17.44 -19.49 -3.32
C PHE A 427 16.95 -18.13 -3.79
N MET A 428 16.26 -18.09 -4.92
CA MET A 428 15.63 -16.86 -5.43
C MET A 428 14.54 -16.35 -4.48
N LEU A 429 13.64 -17.23 -4.00
CA LEU A 429 12.63 -16.86 -3.01
C LEU A 429 13.28 -16.29 -1.74
N GLN A 430 14.30 -16.99 -1.20
CA GLN A 430 15.03 -16.52 -0.02
C GLN A 430 15.67 -15.15 -0.27
N ASP A 431 16.26 -14.94 -1.45
CA ASP A 431 16.90 -13.65 -1.80
C ASP A 431 15.91 -12.51 -1.88
N MET A 432 14.73 -12.74 -2.49
CA MET A 432 13.65 -11.74 -2.59
C MET A 432 13.15 -11.32 -1.20
N LEU A 433 12.82 -12.29 -0.34
CA LEU A 433 12.32 -12.01 1.02
C LEU A 433 13.38 -11.35 1.91
N ALA A 434 14.62 -11.83 1.86
CA ALA A 434 15.71 -11.26 2.63
C ALA A 434 16.11 -9.85 2.13
N SER A 435 15.98 -9.57 0.83
CA SER A 435 16.21 -8.22 0.27
C SER A 435 15.17 -7.21 0.80
N GLN A 436 13.92 -7.61 0.87
CA GLN A 436 12.85 -6.77 1.42
C GLN A 436 13.09 -6.51 2.92
N GLN A 437 13.41 -7.56 3.70
CA GLN A 437 13.73 -7.44 5.13
C GLN A 437 14.94 -6.52 5.37
N GLU A 438 15.94 -6.54 4.49
CA GLU A 438 17.13 -5.70 4.60
C GLU A 438 16.83 -4.22 4.33
N ARG A 439 15.89 -3.93 3.43
CA ARG A 439 15.60 -2.57 2.97
C ARG A 439 14.53 -1.85 3.78
N TYR A 440 13.59 -2.59 4.38
CA TYR A 440 12.51 -1.99 5.15
C TYR A 440 12.93 -1.74 6.60
N PRO A 441 12.53 -0.60 7.23
CA PRO A 441 12.59 -0.46 8.67
C PRO A 441 11.88 -1.63 9.36
N GLU A 442 12.44 -2.13 10.47
CA GLU A 442 11.90 -3.30 11.15
C GLU A 442 10.43 -3.12 11.57
N PRO A 443 9.99 -1.96 12.14
CA PRO A 443 8.58 -1.73 12.44
C PRO A 443 7.68 -1.81 11.19
N PHE A 444 8.12 -1.22 10.07
CA PHE A 444 7.40 -1.24 8.80
C PHE A 444 7.29 -2.66 8.24
N TYR A 445 8.41 -3.40 8.20
CA TYR A 445 8.45 -4.77 7.68
C TYR A 445 7.53 -5.72 8.44
N ARG A 446 7.51 -5.62 9.78
CA ARG A 446 6.64 -6.45 10.62
C ARG A 446 5.16 -6.14 10.48
N ALA A 447 4.82 -4.95 10.03
CA ALA A 447 3.44 -4.52 9.79
C ALA A 447 3.01 -4.67 8.33
N CYS A 448 3.82 -5.29 7.45
CA CYS A 448 3.41 -5.56 6.08
C CYS A 448 2.20 -6.49 6.04
N MET A 449 1.18 -6.10 5.28
CA MET A 449 0.05 -6.97 4.97
C MET A 449 0.45 -7.96 3.87
N ASN A 450 0.94 -9.12 4.27
CA ASN A 450 1.30 -10.18 3.35
C ASN A 450 0.04 -10.82 2.78
N LEU A 451 -0.13 -10.80 1.46
CA LEU A 451 -1.31 -11.33 0.77
C LEU A 451 -0.91 -12.20 -0.41
N PHE A 452 -1.78 -13.13 -0.77
CA PHE A 452 -1.64 -13.97 -1.96
C PHE A 452 -2.52 -13.51 -3.11
N ASP A 453 -3.67 -12.91 -2.78
CA ASP A 453 -4.56 -12.27 -3.72
C ASP A 453 -5.35 -11.14 -3.05
N SER A 454 -6.05 -10.37 -3.86
CA SER A 454 -7.00 -9.34 -3.44
C SER A 454 -8.15 -9.27 -4.43
N HIS A 455 -9.05 -8.31 -4.29
CA HIS A 455 -10.09 -8.06 -5.30
C HIS A 455 -9.51 -7.56 -6.64
N ASP A 456 -8.27 -7.04 -6.66
CA ASP A 456 -7.55 -6.54 -7.84
C ASP A 456 -6.58 -7.56 -8.45
N ALA A 457 -6.38 -8.70 -7.79
CA ALA A 457 -5.45 -9.72 -8.23
C ALA A 457 -6.16 -11.03 -8.59
N ILE A 458 -5.50 -11.82 -9.45
CA ILE A 458 -5.99 -13.14 -9.81
C ILE A 458 -6.03 -14.01 -8.55
N ARG A 459 -7.13 -14.75 -8.35
CA ARG A 459 -7.27 -15.64 -7.20
C ARG A 459 -6.14 -16.66 -7.13
N VAL A 460 -5.55 -16.81 -5.95
CA VAL A 460 -4.40 -17.70 -5.73
C VAL A 460 -4.67 -19.12 -6.19
N LEU A 461 -5.87 -19.65 -6.03
CA LEU A 461 -6.24 -20.99 -6.54
C LEU A 461 -6.13 -21.07 -8.06
N SER A 462 -6.49 -20.01 -8.78
CA SER A 462 -6.35 -19.95 -10.24
C SER A 462 -4.87 -19.92 -10.65
N VAL A 463 -4.05 -19.15 -9.92
CA VAL A 463 -2.60 -19.10 -10.14
C VAL A 463 -1.97 -20.48 -9.94
N LEU A 464 -2.24 -21.12 -8.79
CA LEU A 464 -1.65 -22.41 -8.43
C LEU A 464 -2.15 -23.58 -9.28
N SER A 465 -3.40 -23.54 -9.74
CA SER A 465 -3.94 -24.59 -10.62
C SER A 465 -3.41 -24.53 -12.05
N GLY A 466 -2.67 -23.46 -12.41
CA GLY A 466 -2.26 -23.23 -13.78
C GLY A 466 -3.45 -23.04 -14.73
N ALA A 467 -4.62 -22.68 -14.20
CA ALA A 467 -5.80 -22.38 -15.00
C ALA A 467 -5.42 -21.34 -16.07
N PRO A 468 -5.79 -21.56 -17.34
CA PRO A 468 -5.49 -20.60 -18.38
C PRO A 468 -6.13 -19.27 -18.01
N GLN A 469 -5.35 -18.22 -18.05
CA GLN A 469 -5.81 -16.82 -17.85
C GLN A 469 -6.70 -16.35 -19.02
N LYS A 470 -7.32 -17.26 -19.75
CA LYS A 470 -8.28 -16.98 -20.80
C LYS A 470 -9.55 -16.46 -20.16
N GLY A 471 -9.77 -15.16 -20.35
CA GLY A 471 -10.90 -14.44 -19.77
C GLY A 471 -10.54 -13.72 -18.48
N THR A 472 -9.27 -13.69 -18.07
CA THR A 472 -8.81 -12.58 -17.25
C THR A 472 -9.05 -11.34 -18.05
N LEU A 473 -10.05 -10.62 -17.60
CA LEU A 473 -10.22 -9.22 -17.99
C LEU A 473 -8.87 -8.55 -17.78
N THR A 474 -8.44 -7.76 -18.72
CA THR A 474 -7.26 -6.92 -18.52
C THR A 474 -7.49 -6.06 -17.27
N ARG A 475 -6.44 -5.54 -16.65
CA ARG A 475 -6.53 -4.61 -15.50
C ARG A 475 -7.53 -3.46 -15.70
N VAL A 476 -7.90 -3.20 -16.95
CA VAL A 476 -8.86 -2.15 -17.38
C VAL A 476 -10.30 -2.68 -17.40
N GLU A 477 -10.49 -4.00 -17.35
CA GLU A 477 -11.80 -4.66 -17.44
C GLU A 477 -12.25 -5.18 -16.06
N HIS A 478 -11.42 -5.04 -15.03
CA HIS A 478 -11.75 -5.26 -13.62
C HIS A 478 -12.09 -3.92 -12.97
#